data_e97e1df3db72191662287e18aa47c804
#
_entry.id   e97e1df3db72191662287e18aa47c804
#
_cell.length_a   1.000
_cell.length_b   1.000
_cell.length_c   1.000
_cell.angle_alpha   90.00
_cell.angle_beta   90.00
_cell.angle_gamma   90.00
#
_symmetry.space_group_name_H-M   'P 1'
#
loop_
_entity.id
_entity.type
_entity.pdbx_description
1 polymer ?
#
loop_
_entity_poly.entity_id
_entity_poly.type
_entity_poly.pdbx_seq_one_letter_code
_entity_poly.pdbx_strand_id
1 'polypeptide(L)'
;MKIGFVGLGAVVETAYLPALRALAPEMAIWGFDPARSLPGVRSLPTLEALLAQPLDRLVIATPSLLHLPVLEQALASSIPLILVEKPVVATLAQQARLQALLVDPEVAPRVLALDHWMARNAVQRLLGGELGDDWRPQAGQTGPISPLTLADVASVEGFLLEPCGLDEQGHPYALNFATGEPDRRVLRHPDGVILDIGTHLLAMIRELLAALGGDDSLTLVADGVADRLGQPIPRGDLETAEGRACLRGEAAGVPLRLWLDKYAGSGVEKKGLCLHLKDGRRIELLRSGNLEWLHFHGVDGMRGWQHEGPLYRDCIAQTLLAPLPVAGWAGVTARRLQEVALLLSLQQELRGPH
;
A
#
# COMPACT_ATOMS: atom_id res chain seq x y z
N MET A 1 12.65 -6.02 -21.92
CA MET A 1 11.39 -6.16 -21.18
C MET A 1 10.41 -5.12 -21.71
N LYS A 2 9.12 -5.48 -21.85
CA LYS A 2 8.03 -4.65 -22.34
C LYS A 2 6.94 -4.57 -21.28
N ILE A 3 6.56 -3.35 -20.92
CA ILE A 3 5.57 -3.11 -19.87
C ILE A 3 4.36 -2.41 -20.47
N GLY A 4 3.16 -2.89 -20.12
CA GLY A 4 1.89 -2.25 -20.45
C GLY A 4 1.24 -1.62 -19.23
N PHE A 5 0.55 -0.50 -19.43
CA PHE A 5 -0.29 0.15 -18.42
C PHE A 5 -1.73 0.24 -18.90
N VAL A 6 -2.68 -0.15 -18.07
CA VAL A 6 -4.10 0.14 -18.24
C VAL A 6 -4.50 1.18 -17.20
N GLY A 7 -4.94 2.35 -17.68
CA GLY A 7 -5.08 3.57 -16.88
C GLY A 7 -3.77 4.37 -16.86
N LEU A 8 -3.86 5.62 -17.36
CA LEU A 8 -2.74 6.56 -17.38
C LEU A 8 -3.02 7.76 -16.45
N GLY A 9 -3.55 7.45 -15.27
CA GLY A 9 -3.88 8.42 -14.23
C GLY A 9 -2.65 8.99 -13.51
N ALA A 10 -2.92 9.78 -12.46
CA ALA A 10 -1.89 10.51 -11.70
C ALA A 10 -0.78 9.58 -11.17
N VAL A 11 -1.12 8.41 -10.63
CA VAL A 11 -0.11 7.49 -10.07
C VAL A 11 0.87 6.99 -11.15
N VAL A 12 0.40 6.72 -12.37
CA VAL A 12 1.29 6.32 -13.46
C VAL A 12 2.17 7.49 -13.88
N GLU A 13 1.59 8.68 -14.04
CA GLU A 13 2.31 9.88 -14.47
C GLU A 13 3.35 10.35 -13.45
N THR A 14 3.00 10.39 -12.16
CA THR A 14 3.82 11.02 -11.12
C THR A 14 4.70 10.05 -10.32
N ALA A 15 4.43 8.75 -10.39
CA ALA A 15 5.15 7.74 -9.63
C ALA A 15 5.78 6.65 -10.50
N TYR A 16 5.00 5.90 -11.29
CA TYR A 16 5.52 4.79 -12.09
C TYR A 16 6.49 5.24 -13.18
N LEU A 17 6.09 6.19 -14.02
CA LEU A 17 6.93 6.61 -15.16
C LEU A 17 8.25 7.25 -14.71
N PRO A 18 8.28 8.17 -13.73
CA PRO A 18 9.55 8.70 -13.23
C PRO A 18 10.47 7.61 -12.65
N ALA A 19 9.91 6.67 -11.88
CA ALA A 19 10.68 5.57 -11.30
C ALA A 19 11.23 4.61 -12.37
N LEU A 20 10.42 4.22 -13.36
CA LEU A 20 10.86 3.38 -14.47
C LEU A 20 11.93 4.05 -15.33
N ARG A 21 11.81 5.34 -15.61
CA ARG A 21 12.83 6.10 -16.36
C ARG A 21 14.14 6.18 -15.60
N ALA A 22 14.10 6.28 -14.26
CA ALA A 22 15.30 6.29 -13.43
C ALA A 22 15.97 4.91 -13.36
N LEU A 23 15.19 3.82 -13.31
CA LEU A 23 15.70 2.45 -13.14
C LEU A 23 16.05 1.77 -14.46
N ALA A 24 15.30 2.06 -15.53
CA ALA A 24 15.39 1.40 -16.82
C ALA A 24 15.03 2.37 -17.96
N PRO A 25 15.90 3.38 -18.27
CA PRO A 25 15.60 4.48 -19.19
C PRO A 25 15.23 4.02 -20.61
N GLU A 26 15.81 2.91 -21.07
CA GLU A 26 15.59 2.35 -22.42
C GLU A 26 14.36 1.43 -22.51
N MET A 27 13.57 1.33 -21.43
CA MET A 27 12.44 0.43 -21.40
C MET A 27 11.30 0.93 -22.29
N ALA A 28 10.79 0.04 -23.13
CA ALA A 28 9.63 0.33 -23.95
C ALA A 28 8.34 0.18 -23.12
N ILE A 29 7.55 1.25 -23.08
CA ILE A 29 6.32 1.35 -22.31
C ILE A 29 5.14 1.55 -23.25
N TRP A 30 4.13 0.69 -23.10
CA TRP A 30 2.83 0.79 -23.78
C TRP A 30 1.76 1.20 -22.78
N GLY A 31 0.67 1.78 -23.30
CA GLY A 31 -0.45 2.12 -22.44
C GLY A 31 -1.77 2.22 -23.16
N PHE A 32 -2.84 2.01 -22.42
CA PHE A 32 -4.20 2.30 -22.81
C PHE A 32 -4.92 3.09 -21.72
N ASP A 33 -5.53 4.18 -22.13
CA ASP A 33 -6.47 4.96 -21.33
C ASP A 33 -7.48 5.61 -22.29
N PRO A 34 -8.79 5.57 -22.01
CA PRO A 34 -9.79 6.10 -22.94
C PRO A 34 -9.76 7.62 -23.08
N ALA A 35 -9.14 8.34 -22.14
CA ALA A 35 -9.17 9.80 -22.06
C ALA A 35 -7.79 10.46 -22.08
N ARG A 36 -6.70 9.70 -21.86
CA ARG A 36 -5.37 10.26 -21.63
C ARG A 36 -4.27 9.56 -22.42
N SER A 37 -3.26 10.34 -22.77
CA SER A 37 -1.96 9.86 -23.23
C SER A 37 -0.86 10.52 -22.45
N LEU A 38 0.29 9.84 -22.27
CA LEU A 38 1.43 10.38 -21.54
C LEU A 38 2.70 10.38 -22.41
N PRO A 39 3.55 11.41 -22.28
CA PRO A 39 4.83 11.45 -22.99
C PRO A 39 5.72 10.24 -22.63
N GLY A 40 6.26 9.59 -23.68
CA GLY A 40 7.11 8.41 -23.51
C GLY A 40 6.35 7.11 -23.27
N VAL A 41 5.02 7.12 -23.37
CA VAL A 41 4.16 5.93 -23.40
C VAL A 41 3.60 5.77 -24.81
N ARG A 42 3.77 4.59 -25.41
CA ARG A 42 3.16 4.25 -26.67
C ARG A 42 1.68 3.92 -26.45
N SER A 43 0.83 4.90 -26.65
CA SER A 43 -0.61 4.73 -26.48
C SER A 43 -1.21 3.84 -27.57
N LEU A 44 -2.12 2.96 -27.17
CA LEU A 44 -2.88 2.07 -28.05
C LEU A 44 -4.36 2.47 -28.02
N PRO A 45 -5.10 2.25 -29.13
CA PRO A 45 -6.47 2.77 -29.26
C PRO A 45 -7.49 2.02 -28.41
N THR A 46 -7.24 0.76 -28.06
CA THR A 46 -8.15 -0.07 -27.26
C THR A 46 -7.38 -0.94 -26.27
N LEU A 47 -8.10 -1.44 -25.26
CA LEU A 47 -7.55 -2.41 -24.30
C LEU A 47 -7.12 -3.70 -25.01
N GLU A 48 -7.93 -4.21 -25.92
CA GLU A 48 -7.63 -5.41 -26.67
C GLU A 48 -6.34 -5.25 -27.50
N ALA A 49 -6.13 -4.07 -28.10
CA ALA A 49 -4.91 -3.77 -28.85
C ALA A 49 -3.67 -3.77 -27.95
N LEU A 50 -3.81 -3.34 -26.69
CA LEU A 50 -2.75 -3.41 -25.68
C LEU A 50 -2.49 -4.86 -25.25
N LEU A 51 -3.53 -5.62 -24.92
CA LEU A 51 -3.43 -7.01 -24.48
C LEU A 51 -2.89 -7.95 -25.56
N ALA A 52 -3.04 -7.59 -26.83
CA ALA A 52 -2.47 -8.32 -27.97
C ALA A 52 -0.96 -8.06 -28.16
N GLN A 53 -0.36 -7.08 -27.46
CA GLN A 53 1.08 -6.86 -27.52
C GLN A 53 1.84 -7.95 -26.76
N PRO A 54 3.06 -8.31 -27.19
CA PRO A 54 3.90 -9.27 -26.47
C PRO A 54 4.52 -8.60 -25.24
N LEU A 55 3.70 -8.36 -24.21
CA LEU A 55 4.10 -7.74 -22.94
C LEU A 55 4.68 -8.78 -22.00
N ASP A 56 5.75 -8.39 -21.29
CA ASP A 56 6.30 -9.18 -20.19
C ASP A 56 5.56 -8.91 -18.88
N ARG A 57 5.00 -7.69 -18.75
CA ARG A 57 4.29 -7.20 -17.55
C ARG A 57 3.13 -6.32 -17.94
N LEU A 58 2.05 -6.38 -17.18
CA LEU A 58 0.94 -5.43 -17.26
C LEU A 58 0.70 -4.82 -15.88
N VAL A 59 0.48 -3.51 -15.82
CA VAL A 59 0.05 -2.80 -14.62
C VAL A 59 -1.36 -2.29 -14.84
N ILE A 60 -2.30 -2.67 -13.97
CA ILE A 60 -3.67 -2.17 -13.95
C ILE A 60 -3.73 -1.07 -12.89
N ALA A 61 -3.88 0.18 -13.35
CA ALA A 61 -3.93 1.40 -12.53
C ALA A 61 -5.15 2.26 -12.88
N THR A 62 -6.25 1.61 -13.19
CA THR A 62 -7.57 2.22 -13.45
C THR A 62 -8.23 2.63 -12.12
N PRO A 63 -9.39 3.32 -12.13
CA PRO A 63 -10.24 3.40 -10.93
C PRO A 63 -10.55 2.00 -10.37
N SER A 64 -10.59 1.87 -9.05
CA SER A 64 -10.62 0.58 -8.32
C SER A 64 -11.78 -0.35 -8.72
N LEU A 65 -12.94 0.21 -9.03
CA LEU A 65 -14.10 -0.56 -9.54
C LEU A 65 -13.84 -1.28 -10.87
N LEU A 66 -12.87 -0.79 -11.66
CA LEU A 66 -12.51 -1.35 -12.96
C LEU A 66 -11.34 -2.34 -12.87
N HIS A 67 -10.69 -2.51 -11.72
CA HIS A 67 -9.55 -3.42 -11.56
C HIS A 67 -9.93 -4.84 -11.96
N LEU A 68 -10.97 -5.41 -11.38
CA LEU A 68 -11.38 -6.79 -11.67
C LEU A 68 -11.83 -7.00 -13.12
N PRO A 69 -12.72 -6.18 -13.71
CA PRO A 69 -13.10 -6.33 -15.11
C PRO A 69 -11.91 -6.28 -16.08
N VAL A 70 -10.93 -5.42 -15.84
CA VAL A 70 -9.72 -5.34 -16.67
C VAL A 70 -8.81 -6.55 -16.42
N LEU A 71 -8.68 -6.98 -15.15
CA LEU A 71 -7.90 -8.17 -14.80
C LEU A 71 -8.44 -9.43 -15.49
N GLU A 72 -9.75 -9.64 -15.50
CA GLU A 72 -10.38 -10.79 -16.17
C GLU A 72 -10.06 -10.82 -17.66
N GLN A 73 -10.10 -9.67 -18.34
CA GLN A 73 -9.68 -9.58 -19.73
C GLN A 73 -8.17 -9.85 -19.92
N ALA A 74 -7.33 -9.30 -19.02
CA ALA A 74 -5.89 -9.50 -19.07
C ALA A 74 -5.51 -10.97 -18.83
N LEU A 75 -6.23 -11.68 -17.96
CA LEU A 75 -6.00 -13.12 -17.71
C LEU A 75 -6.26 -14.01 -18.94
N ALA A 76 -7.13 -13.58 -19.88
CA ALA A 76 -7.34 -14.26 -21.14
C ALA A 76 -6.15 -14.10 -22.12
N SER A 77 -5.22 -13.19 -21.86
CA SER A 77 -3.99 -13.01 -22.65
C SER A 77 -2.86 -13.91 -22.16
N SER A 78 -1.75 -13.94 -22.91
CA SER A 78 -0.53 -14.69 -22.53
C SER A 78 0.43 -13.91 -21.63
N ILE A 79 0.04 -12.74 -21.09
CA ILE A 79 0.91 -11.90 -20.26
C ILE A 79 1.28 -12.66 -19.00
N PRO A 80 2.57 -12.86 -18.71
CA PRO A 80 2.98 -13.75 -17.62
C PRO A 80 2.80 -13.13 -16.24
N LEU A 81 2.78 -11.78 -16.11
CA LEU A 81 2.57 -11.10 -14.85
C LEU A 81 1.69 -9.87 -15.01
N ILE A 82 0.65 -9.80 -14.17
CA ILE A 82 -0.32 -8.72 -14.10
C ILE A 82 -0.29 -8.15 -12.68
N LEU A 83 0.14 -6.90 -12.56
CA LEU A 83 0.12 -6.16 -11.31
C LEU A 83 -1.17 -5.34 -11.24
N VAL A 84 -1.86 -5.41 -10.12
CA VAL A 84 -3.09 -4.65 -9.89
C VAL A 84 -2.86 -3.68 -8.74
N GLU A 85 -3.07 -2.39 -9.00
CA GLU A 85 -2.96 -1.34 -7.98
C GLU A 85 -3.99 -1.51 -6.85
N LYS A 86 -3.65 -0.90 -5.72
CA LYS A 86 -4.52 -0.88 -4.54
C LYS A 86 -5.73 0.06 -4.73
N PRO A 87 -6.85 -0.27 -4.08
CA PRO A 87 -7.20 -1.58 -3.55
C PRO A 87 -7.41 -2.56 -4.70
N VAL A 88 -6.97 -3.80 -4.52
CA VAL A 88 -7.02 -4.80 -5.61
C VAL A 88 -8.43 -5.01 -6.17
N VAL A 89 -9.44 -4.82 -5.32
CA VAL A 89 -10.87 -4.77 -5.66
C VAL A 89 -11.57 -3.74 -4.79
N ALA A 90 -12.76 -3.28 -5.20
CA ALA A 90 -13.49 -2.21 -4.52
C ALA A 90 -14.79 -2.66 -3.83
N THR A 91 -15.23 -3.90 -4.02
CA THR A 91 -16.45 -4.44 -3.41
C THR A 91 -16.27 -5.87 -2.94
N LEU A 92 -17.06 -6.32 -1.95
CA LEU A 92 -17.05 -7.72 -1.49
C LEU A 92 -17.46 -8.71 -2.59
N ALA A 93 -18.34 -8.31 -3.50
CA ALA A 93 -18.69 -9.15 -4.65
C ALA A 93 -17.48 -9.36 -5.60
N GLN A 94 -16.74 -8.30 -5.87
CA GLN A 94 -15.48 -8.39 -6.63
C GLN A 94 -14.43 -9.20 -5.89
N GLN A 95 -14.34 -9.06 -4.58
CA GLN A 95 -13.41 -9.83 -3.74
C GLN A 95 -13.70 -11.33 -3.84
N ALA A 96 -14.96 -11.74 -3.67
CA ALA A 96 -15.35 -13.15 -3.78
C ALA A 96 -15.07 -13.69 -5.20
N ARG A 97 -15.31 -12.89 -6.23
CA ARG A 97 -15.01 -13.27 -7.62
C ARG A 97 -13.53 -13.43 -7.88
N LEU A 98 -12.69 -12.49 -7.42
CA LEU A 98 -11.23 -12.60 -7.55
C LEU A 98 -10.69 -13.80 -6.78
N GLN A 99 -11.18 -14.04 -5.56
CA GLN A 99 -10.80 -15.20 -4.77
C GLN A 99 -11.09 -16.52 -5.52
N ALA A 100 -12.24 -16.63 -6.18
CA ALA A 100 -12.58 -17.79 -7.00
C ALA A 100 -11.62 -17.96 -8.20
N LEU A 101 -11.19 -16.88 -8.85
CA LEU A 101 -10.21 -16.92 -9.94
C LEU A 101 -8.83 -17.40 -9.46
N LEU A 102 -8.41 -16.95 -8.28
CA LEU A 102 -7.09 -17.30 -7.70
C LEU A 102 -6.99 -18.72 -7.17
N VAL A 103 -8.07 -19.51 -7.17
CA VAL A 103 -8.02 -20.94 -6.90
C VAL A 103 -7.31 -21.71 -8.03
N ASP A 104 -7.35 -21.16 -9.25
CA ASP A 104 -6.68 -21.75 -10.41
C ASP A 104 -5.15 -21.61 -10.26
N PRO A 105 -4.39 -22.72 -10.24
CA PRO A 105 -2.94 -22.71 -10.12
C PRO A 105 -2.21 -22.04 -11.29
N GLU A 106 -2.86 -21.91 -12.46
CA GLU A 106 -2.32 -21.19 -13.61
C GLU A 106 -2.57 -19.68 -13.53
N VAL A 107 -3.57 -19.24 -12.76
CA VAL A 107 -3.95 -17.84 -12.60
C VAL A 107 -3.19 -17.19 -11.43
N ALA A 108 -3.18 -17.83 -10.27
CA ALA A 108 -2.63 -17.24 -9.05
C ALA A 108 -1.18 -16.73 -9.19
N PRO A 109 -0.24 -17.44 -9.87
CA PRO A 109 1.13 -16.96 -10.03
C PRO A 109 1.27 -15.74 -10.96
N ARG A 110 0.25 -15.47 -11.78
CA ARG A 110 0.24 -14.37 -12.75
C ARG A 110 -0.29 -13.06 -12.17
N VAL A 111 -0.87 -13.07 -10.98
CA VAL A 111 -1.51 -11.88 -10.38
C VAL A 111 -0.73 -11.43 -9.15
N LEU A 112 -0.26 -10.19 -9.17
CA LEU A 112 0.29 -9.51 -8.00
C LEU A 112 -0.62 -8.34 -7.62
N ALA A 113 -1.30 -8.46 -6.47
CA ALA A 113 -1.95 -7.32 -5.84
C ALA A 113 -0.89 -6.43 -5.22
N LEU A 114 -0.67 -5.26 -5.82
CA LEU A 114 0.40 -4.35 -5.46
C LEU A 114 -0.06 -3.32 -4.44
N ASP A 115 0.73 -3.15 -3.41
CA ASP A 115 0.73 -1.96 -2.59
C ASP A 115 2.18 -1.48 -2.43
N HIS A 116 2.46 -0.24 -2.78
CA HIS A 116 3.84 0.27 -2.78
C HIS A 116 4.47 0.33 -1.37
N TRP A 117 3.67 0.29 -0.30
CA TRP A 117 4.18 0.22 1.08
C TRP A 117 4.78 -1.14 1.43
N MET A 118 4.54 -2.19 0.62
CA MET A 118 5.25 -3.47 0.74
C MET A 118 6.77 -3.30 0.61
N ALA A 119 7.22 -2.29 -0.14
CA ALA A 119 8.64 -1.99 -0.31
C ALA A 119 9.29 -1.36 0.93
N ARG A 120 8.51 -0.96 1.94
CA ARG A 120 9.01 -0.44 3.22
C ARG A 120 9.46 -1.57 4.14
N ASN A 121 10.44 -2.32 3.70
CA ASN A 121 10.93 -3.55 4.31
C ASN A 121 12.19 -3.37 5.17
N ALA A 122 12.53 -2.12 5.55
CA ALA A 122 13.74 -1.83 6.31
C ALA A 122 13.83 -2.59 7.65
N VAL A 123 12.69 -2.77 8.34
CA VAL A 123 12.68 -3.56 9.58
C VAL A 123 13.04 -5.02 9.31
N GLN A 124 12.49 -5.64 8.26
CA GLN A 124 12.84 -7.02 7.86
C GLN A 124 14.33 -7.13 7.55
N ARG A 125 14.86 -6.20 6.74
CA ARG A 125 16.27 -6.15 6.35
C ARG A 125 17.18 -5.96 7.56
N LEU A 126 16.82 -5.07 8.48
CA LEU A 126 17.55 -4.86 9.74
C LEU A 126 17.63 -6.13 10.57
N LEU A 127 16.51 -6.84 10.72
CA LEU A 127 16.42 -8.08 11.48
C LEU A 127 17.12 -9.24 10.79
N GLY A 128 17.21 -9.22 9.46
CA GLY A 128 18.00 -10.15 8.65
C GLY A 128 19.50 -9.87 8.64
N GLY A 129 19.94 -8.74 9.23
CA GLY A 129 21.35 -8.32 9.22
C GLY A 129 21.82 -7.67 7.92
N GLU A 130 20.92 -7.42 6.96
CA GLU A 130 21.23 -6.91 5.61
C GLU A 130 20.48 -5.63 5.28
N LEU A 131 20.66 -4.58 6.09
CA LEU A 131 19.94 -3.31 5.85
C LEU A 131 20.29 -2.68 4.49
N GLY A 132 21.53 -2.90 3.99
CA GLY A 132 22.01 -2.43 2.70
C GLY A 132 22.70 -1.06 2.76
N ASP A 133 23.54 -0.78 1.77
CA ASP A 133 24.38 0.42 1.70
C ASP A 133 23.59 1.70 1.37
N ASP A 134 22.35 1.57 0.95
CA ASP A 134 21.40 2.66 0.72
C ASP A 134 20.86 3.27 2.02
N TRP A 135 21.06 2.60 3.17
CA TRP A 135 20.75 3.10 4.49
C TRP A 135 21.97 3.66 5.18
N ARG A 136 21.98 4.96 5.40
CA ARG A 136 23.11 5.67 6.06
C ARG A 136 22.91 5.67 7.56
N PRO A 137 23.90 5.22 8.37
CA PRO A 137 23.84 5.34 9.82
C PRO A 137 23.79 6.81 10.22
N GLN A 138 22.91 7.13 11.18
CA GLN A 138 22.90 8.42 11.85
C GLN A 138 23.95 8.43 12.98
N ALA A 139 24.30 9.63 13.50
CA ALA A 139 25.19 9.75 14.64
C ALA A 139 24.63 8.97 15.84
N GLY A 140 25.35 7.97 16.30
CA GLY A 140 24.95 7.06 17.37
C GLY A 140 25.71 5.74 17.29
N GLN A 141 25.36 4.80 18.15
CA GLN A 141 25.98 3.49 18.15
C GLN A 141 25.56 2.70 16.91
N THR A 142 26.52 2.27 16.11
CA THR A 142 26.34 1.33 15.02
C THR A 142 26.83 -0.04 15.47
N GLY A 143 25.98 -1.04 15.42
CA GLY A 143 26.35 -2.41 15.75
C GLY A 143 25.23 -3.36 15.33
N PRO A 144 25.54 -4.66 15.21
CA PRO A 144 24.52 -5.62 14.82
C PRO A 144 23.38 -5.62 15.86
N ILE A 145 22.15 -5.77 15.36
CA ILE A 145 21.00 -6.06 16.20
C ILE A 145 20.86 -7.58 16.25
N SER A 146 20.64 -8.13 17.42
CA SER A 146 20.38 -9.57 17.54
C SER A 146 19.15 -9.94 16.71
N PRO A 147 19.18 -11.07 16.00
CA PRO A 147 18.01 -11.56 15.27
C PRO A 147 16.79 -11.59 16.20
N LEU A 148 15.66 -11.17 15.68
CA LEU A 148 14.37 -11.22 16.37
C LEU A 148 13.44 -12.18 15.62
N THR A 149 12.53 -12.76 16.36
CA THR A 149 11.48 -13.63 15.85
C THR A 149 10.11 -13.03 16.16
N LEU A 150 9.07 -13.61 15.61
CA LEU A 150 7.70 -13.22 15.94
C LEU A 150 7.42 -13.34 17.46
N ALA A 151 8.04 -14.32 18.14
CA ALA A 151 7.89 -14.52 19.58
C ALA A 151 8.41 -13.35 20.43
N ASP A 152 9.31 -12.53 19.89
CA ASP A 152 9.85 -11.35 20.59
C ASP A 152 8.94 -10.13 20.48
N VAL A 153 7.99 -10.14 19.54
CA VAL A 153 7.08 -9.01 19.28
C VAL A 153 5.96 -8.99 20.33
N ALA A 154 5.77 -7.84 20.96
CA ALA A 154 4.67 -7.60 21.92
C ALA A 154 3.45 -6.99 21.21
N SER A 155 3.66 -6.00 20.34
CA SER A 155 2.58 -5.36 19.57
C SER A 155 3.15 -4.53 18.42
N VAL A 156 2.28 -4.16 17.48
CA VAL A 156 2.60 -3.24 16.37
C VAL A 156 1.61 -2.10 16.35
N GLU A 157 2.11 -0.88 16.22
CA GLU A 157 1.31 0.29 15.90
C GLU A 157 1.66 0.79 14.50
N GLY A 158 0.64 1.06 13.68
CA GLY A 158 0.79 1.67 12.37
C GLY A 158 0.21 3.07 12.33
N PHE A 159 0.89 3.98 11.65
CA PHE A 159 0.47 5.38 11.54
C PHE A 159 0.45 5.81 10.07
N LEU A 160 -0.68 6.32 9.61
CA LEU A 160 -0.78 7.08 8.38
C LEU A 160 -1.63 8.32 8.65
N LEU A 161 -0.96 9.35 9.16
CA LEU A 161 -1.51 10.65 9.48
C LEU A 161 -0.99 11.64 8.45
N GLU A 162 -1.90 12.21 7.66
CA GLU A 162 -1.59 13.16 6.60
C GLU A 162 -1.93 14.59 7.02
N PRO A 163 -1.08 15.58 6.69
CA PRO A 163 -1.40 16.97 6.91
C PRO A 163 -2.61 17.39 6.07
N CYS A 164 -3.36 18.34 6.55
CA CYS A 164 -4.46 18.96 5.82
C CYS A 164 -4.34 20.48 5.79
N GLY A 165 -4.97 21.08 4.79
CA GLY A 165 -5.24 22.52 4.78
C GLY A 165 -6.56 22.84 5.46
N LEU A 166 -6.81 24.16 5.67
CA LEU A 166 -8.09 24.69 6.15
C LEU A 166 -8.64 25.68 5.13
N ASP A 167 -9.93 25.59 4.84
CA ASP A 167 -10.63 26.58 4.03
C ASP A 167 -10.91 27.88 4.82
N GLU A 168 -11.55 28.86 4.20
CA GLU A 168 -11.90 30.15 4.81
C GLU A 168 -12.86 30.00 6.01
N GLN A 169 -13.61 28.91 6.07
CA GLN A 169 -14.53 28.56 7.16
C GLN A 169 -13.85 27.72 8.25
N GLY A 170 -12.58 27.38 8.08
CA GLY A 170 -11.82 26.53 8.99
C GLY A 170 -12.10 25.03 8.82
N HIS A 171 -12.76 24.61 7.75
CA HIS A 171 -12.98 23.19 7.48
C HIS A 171 -11.73 22.55 6.84
N PRO A 172 -11.36 21.35 7.27
CA PRO A 172 -10.19 20.69 6.72
C PRO A 172 -10.46 20.17 5.30
N TYR A 173 -9.45 20.31 4.44
CA TYR A 173 -9.38 19.65 3.13
C TYR A 173 -8.10 18.85 2.98
N ALA A 174 -8.19 17.73 2.25
CA ALA A 174 -7.04 16.88 1.98
C ALA A 174 -6.06 17.57 1.03
N LEU A 175 -4.79 17.19 1.11
CA LEU A 175 -3.76 17.61 0.17
C LEU A 175 -3.47 16.48 -0.82
N ASN A 176 -3.20 16.83 -2.06
CA ASN A 176 -2.75 15.87 -3.06
C ASN A 176 -1.35 15.37 -2.70
N PHE A 177 -1.19 14.06 -2.59
CA PHE A 177 0.05 13.43 -2.15
C PHE A 177 1.27 13.74 -3.06
N ALA A 178 1.03 14.03 -4.34
CA ALA A 178 2.07 14.27 -5.33
C ALA A 178 2.46 15.75 -5.45
N THR A 179 1.50 16.68 -5.28
CA THR A 179 1.71 18.10 -5.52
C THR A 179 1.67 18.95 -4.25
N GLY A 180 1.11 18.42 -3.15
CA GLY A 180 0.83 19.20 -1.93
C GLY A 180 -0.32 20.22 -2.09
N GLU A 181 -0.90 20.32 -3.28
CA GLU A 181 -2.01 21.23 -3.56
C GLU A 181 -3.33 20.72 -2.97
N PRO A 182 -4.32 21.60 -2.75
CA PRO A 182 -5.64 21.20 -2.27
C PRO A 182 -6.25 20.10 -3.14
N ASP A 183 -6.61 18.98 -2.55
CA ASP A 183 -7.39 17.95 -3.22
C ASP A 183 -8.85 18.35 -3.23
N ARG A 184 -9.34 18.75 -4.40
CA ARG A 184 -10.72 19.21 -4.59
C ARG A 184 -11.72 18.06 -4.74
N ARG A 185 -11.27 16.81 -4.72
CA ARG A 185 -12.19 15.65 -4.77
C ARG A 185 -12.96 15.59 -3.47
N VAL A 186 -14.26 15.41 -3.59
CA VAL A 186 -15.11 15.07 -2.46
C VAL A 186 -15.04 13.55 -2.30
N LEU A 187 -14.30 13.10 -1.29
CA LEU A 187 -14.24 11.67 -0.97
C LEU A 187 -15.63 11.21 -0.53
N ARG A 188 -16.06 10.09 -1.10
CA ARG A 188 -17.32 9.42 -0.78
C ARG A 188 -17.03 7.97 -0.43
N HIS A 189 -17.95 7.36 0.32
CA HIS A 189 -17.87 5.92 0.53
C HIS A 189 -17.89 5.17 -0.84
N PRO A 190 -17.04 4.15 -1.05
CA PRO A 190 -16.10 3.50 -0.10
C PRO A 190 -14.69 4.11 -0.01
N ASP A 191 -14.41 5.23 -0.68
CA ASP A 191 -13.06 5.82 -0.78
C ASP A 191 -12.62 6.54 0.52
N GLY A 192 -13.11 6.13 1.69
CA GLY A 192 -12.68 6.63 2.99
C GLY A 192 -11.32 6.06 3.43
N VAL A 193 -10.79 6.63 4.52
CA VAL A 193 -9.43 6.30 5.01
C VAL A 193 -9.26 4.82 5.36
N ILE A 194 -10.33 4.13 5.75
CA ILE A 194 -10.28 2.71 6.10
C ILE A 194 -9.79 1.89 4.90
N LEU A 195 -10.39 2.08 3.73
CA LEU A 195 -10.00 1.35 2.53
C LEU A 195 -8.82 2.00 1.81
N ASP A 196 -8.84 3.33 1.63
CA ASP A 196 -7.85 4.02 0.78
C ASP A 196 -6.43 3.97 1.35
N ILE A 197 -6.27 4.23 2.66
CA ILE A 197 -4.95 4.28 3.30
C ILE A 197 -4.69 3.16 4.32
N GLY A 198 -5.73 2.47 4.78
CA GLY A 198 -5.59 1.29 5.65
C GLY A 198 -4.88 0.14 4.96
N THR A 199 -5.08 -0.04 3.65
CA THR A 199 -4.35 -1.04 2.85
C THR A 199 -2.85 -0.86 2.93
N HIS A 200 -2.34 0.38 2.90
CA HIS A 200 -0.91 0.66 2.96
C HIS A 200 -0.26 0.18 4.26
N LEU A 201 -0.87 0.50 5.40
CA LEU A 201 -0.35 0.06 6.70
C LEU A 201 -0.38 -1.46 6.83
N LEU A 202 -1.49 -2.09 6.44
CA LEU A 202 -1.61 -3.54 6.49
C LEU A 202 -0.59 -4.22 5.56
N ALA A 203 -0.40 -3.70 4.34
CA ALA A 203 0.58 -4.22 3.41
C ALA A 203 2.00 -4.24 4.01
N MET A 204 2.44 -3.15 4.62
CA MET A 204 3.75 -3.05 5.26
C MET A 204 3.87 -3.98 6.47
N ILE A 205 2.89 -3.94 7.37
CA ILE A 205 2.95 -4.69 8.65
C ILE A 205 2.85 -6.19 8.41
N ARG A 206 1.94 -6.64 7.54
CA ARG A 206 1.75 -8.07 7.30
C ARG A 206 2.92 -8.71 6.55
N GLU A 207 3.56 -8.00 5.62
CA GLU A 207 4.80 -8.50 5.02
C GLU A 207 5.93 -8.59 6.05
N LEU A 208 6.03 -7.66 6.99
CA LEU A 208 6.96 -7.74 8.10
C LEU A 208 6.68 -8.97 8.99
N LEU A 209 5.44 -9.16 9.43
CA LEU A 209 5.09 -10.28 10.31
C LEU A 209 5.26 -11.64 9.61
N ALA A 210 4.90 -11.73 8.31
CA ALA A 210 5.14 -12.94 7.51
C ALA A 210 6.64 -13.28 7.39
N ALA A 211 7.50 -12.25 7.22
CA ALA A 211 8.95 -12.45 7.19
C ALA A 211 9.54 -12.89 8.55
N LEU A 212 8.85 -12.59 9.65
CA LEU A 212 9.18 -13.11 11.00
C LEU A 212 8.61 -14.52 11.28
N GLY A 213 7.99 -15.15 10.29
CA GLY A 213 7.40 -16.49 10.40
C GLY A 213 5.96 -16.50 10.90
N GLY A 214 5.28 -15.35 10.86
CA GLY A 214 3.86 -15.24 11.21
C GLY A 214 2.95 -15.89 10.16
N ASP A 215 1.80 -16.37 10.62
CA ASP A 215 0.73 -16.85 9.74
C ASP A 215 -0.06 -15.69 9.11
N ASP A 216 -1.02 -16.03 8.24
CA ASP A 216 -1.84 -15.03 7.55
C ASP A 216 -3.12 -14.64 8.33
N SER A 217 -3.21 -14.95 9.64
CA SER A 217 -4.36 -14.54 10.45
C SER A 217 -4.44 -13.02 10.60
N LEU A 218 -5.65 -12.47 10.50
CA LEU A 218 -5.91 -11.05 10.64
C LEU A 218 -7.32 -10.82 11.17
N THR A 219 -7.43 -10.07 12.26
CA THR A 219 -8.70 -9.57 12.80
C THR A 219 -8.58 -8.08 13.08
N LEU A 220 -9.61 -7.32 12.77
CA LEU A 220 -9.68 -5.89 13.06
C LEU A 220 -11.10 -5.51 13.46
N VAL A 221 -11.20 -4.55 14.35
CA VAL A 221 -12.43 -3.83 14.69
C VAL A 221 -12.18 -2.33 14.65
N ALA A 222 -13.20 -1.55 14.36
CA ALA A 222 -13.14 -0.11 14.44
C ALA A 222 -13.27 0.33 15.91
N ASP A 223 -12.27 1.08 16.41
CA ASP A 223 -12.21 1.60 17.78
C ASP A 223 -12.56 3.10 17.85
N GLY A 224 -12.69 3.76 16.72
CA GLY A 224 -13.13 5.15 16.58
C GLY A 224 -13.07 5.56 15.13
N VAL A 225 -14.18 6.06 14.60
CA VAL A 225 -14.31 6.49 13.21
C VAL A 225 -15.06 7.80 13.15
N ALA A 226 -14.60 8.72 12.32
CA ALA A 226 -15.27 10.00 12.07
C ALA A 226 -15.09 10.45 10.62
N ASP A 227 -15.94 11.35 10.18
CA ASP A 227 -15.82 12.04 8.92
C ASP A 227 -14.64 13.05 8.91
N ARG A 228 -14.49 13.83 7.82
CA ARG A 228 -13.45 14.85 7.70
C ARG A 228 -13.53 15.97 8.73
N LEU A 229 -14.73 16.24 9.28
CA LEU A 229 -14.98 17.26 10.30
C LEU A 229 -14.84 16.72 11.73
N GLY A 230 -14.52 15.41 11.88
CA GLY A 230 -14.44 14.75 13.16
C GLY A 230 -15.80 14.34 13.73
N GLN A 231 -16.86 14.38 12.93
CA GLN A 231 -18.20 13.97 13.35
C GLN A 231 -18.39 12.45 13.16
N PRO A 232 -19.11 11.78 14.07
CA PRO A 232 -19.47 10.37 13.88
C PRO A 232 -20.28 10.19 12.58
N ILE A 233 -20.02 9.11 11.86
CA ILE A 233 -20.78 8.74 10.66
C ILE A 233 -22.06 8.04 11.11
N PRO A 234 -23.25 8.56 10.78
CA PRO A 234 -24.52 7.93 11.16
C PRO A 234 -24.70 6.56 10.51
N ARG A 235 -25.39 5.66 11.19
CA ARG A 235 -25.82 4.39 10.58
C ARG A 235 -26.76 4.69 9.40
N GLY A 236 -26.59 3.91 8.32
CA GLY A 236 -27.34 4.12 7.08
C GLY A 236 -26.79 5.21 6.16
N ASP A 237 -25.76 5.95 6.58
CA ASP A 237 -25.08 6.89 5.70
C ASP A 237 -24.13 6.13 4.76
N LEU A 238 -24.51 6.04 3.48
CA LEU A 238 -23.75 5.35 2.42
C LEU A 238 -22.95 6.32 1.54
N GLU A 239 -22.94 7.60 1.86
CA GLU A 239 -22.27 8.61 1.06
C GLU A 239 -21.02 9.18 1.74
N THR A 240 -21.07 9.41 3.04
CA THR A 240 -19.99 10.04 3.79
C THR A 240 -18.79 9.09 3.91
N ALA A 241 -17.64 9.54 3.42
CA ALA A 241 -16.38 8.84 3.60
C ALA A 241 -15.80 9.06 4.99
N GLU A 242 -15.10 8.06 5.53
CA GLU A 242 -14.32 8.21 6.75
C GLU A 242 -13.13 9.16 6.48
N GLY A 243 -12.97 10.19 7.30
CA GLY A 243 -11.83 11.10 7.31
C GLY A 243 -10.72 10.63 8.24
N ARG A 244 -11.11 9.97 9.34
CA ARG A 244 -10.22 9.37 10.34
C ARG A 244 -10.77 8.07 10.87
N ALA A 245 -9.87 7.14 11.24
CA ALA A 245 -10.21 5.88 11.88
C ALA A 245 -9.07 5.40 12.80
N CYS A 246 -9.42 4.81 13.94
CA CYS A 246 -8.57 3.95 14.72
C CYS A 246 -9.08 2.51 14.57
N LEU A 247 -8.22 1.61 14.11
CA LEU A 247 -8.52 0.19 14.03
C LEU A 247 -7.64 -0.57 15.02
N ARG A 248 -8.20 -1.58 15.68
CA ARG A 248 -7.46 -2.46 16.58
C ARG A 248 -7.78 -3.92 16.32
N GLY A 249 -6.85 -4.79 16.61
CA GLY A 249 -7.02 -6.22 16.44
C GLY A 249 -5.72 -6.98 16.56
N GLU A 250 -5.56 -8.00 15.74
CA GLU A 250 -4.38 -8.84 15.73
C GLU A 250 -4.01 -9.23 14.30
N ALA A 251 -2.70 -9.37 14.05
CA ALA A 251 -2.16 -9.95 12.82
C ALA A 251 -1.10 -10.98 13.21
N ALA A 252 -1.20 -12.22 12.68
CA ALA A 252 -0.33 -13.33 13.07
C ALA A 252 -0.23 -13.53 14.60
N GLY A 253 -1.35 -13.36 15.32
CA GLY A 253 -1.39 -13.42 16.78
C GLY A 253 -0.72 -12.26 17.52
N VAL A 254 -0.24 -11.23 16.80
CA VAL A 254 0.38 -10.03 17.39
C VAL A 254 -0.65 -8.92 17.50
N PRO A 255 -0.86 -8.31 18.68
CA PRO A 255 -1.73 -7.16 18.87
C PRO A 255 -1.38 -6.00 17.92
N LEU A 256 -2.39 -5.44 17.27
CA LEU A 256 -2.26 -4.43 16.23
C LEU A 256 -3.15 -3.23 16.52
N ARG A 257 -2.60 -2.01 16.33
CA ARG A 257 -3.37 -0.77 16.32
C ARG A 257 -2.96 0.09 15.12
N LEU A 258 -3.94 0.57 14.36
CA LEU A 258 -3.74 1.43 13.19
C LEU A 258 -4.41 2.79 13.40
N TRP A 259 -3.66 3.83 13.10
CA TRP A 259 -4.10 5.22 13.16
C TRP A 259 -4.14 5.78 11.73
N LEU A 260 -5.33 6.07 11.24
CA LEU A 260 -5.60 6.54 9.88
C LEU A 260 -6.26 7.92 9.97
N ASP A 261 -5.64 8.94 9.37
CA ASP A 261 -6.21 10.29 9.34
C ASP A 261 -5.68 11.08 8.14
N LYS A 262 -6.56 11.47 7.22
CA LYS A 262 -6.23 12.37 6.11
C LYS A 262 -6.36 13.85 6.47
N TYR A 263 -6.79 14.15 7.69
CA TYR A 263 -7.11 15.49 8.17
C TYR A 263 -6.48 15.72 9.55
N ALA A 264 -5.28 15.20 9.77
CA ALA A 264 -4.63 15.20 11.08
C ALA A 264 -4.22 16.60 11.57
N GLY A 265 -4.30 17.61 10.71
CA GLY A 265 -4.00 19.00 11.04
C GLY A 265 -2.79 19.55 10.28
N SER A 266 -2.66 20.87 10.30
CA SER A 266 -1.54 21.55 9.63
C SER A 266 -0.22 21.13 10.26
N GLY A 267 0.71 20.62 9.43
CA GLY A 267 2.04 20.18 9.85
C GLY A 267 2.08 18.85 10.61
N VAL A 268 0.95 18.18 10.81
CA VAL A 268 0.95 16.83 11.40
C VAL A 268 1.18 15.81 10.30
N GLU A 269 2.35 15.19 10.29
CA GLU A 269 2.68 14.08 9.41
C GLU A 269 3.34 12.95 10.20
N LYS A 270 2.73 11.76 10.20
CA LYS A 270 3.33 10.57 10.77
C LYS A 270 2.96 9.37 9.91
N LYS A 271 3.95 8.81 9.23
CA LYS A 271 3.75 7.69 8.28
C LYS A 271 4.74 6.58 8.59
N GLY A 272 4.24 5.44 9.07
CA GLY A 272 5.09 4.31 9.37
C GLY A 272 4.53 3.37 10.43
N LEU A 273 5.43 2.68 11.12
CA LEU A 273 5.09 1.75 12.19
C LEU A 273 6.01 1.90 13.41
N CYS A 274 5.53 1.43 14.55
CA CYS A 274 6.33 1.15 15.74
C CYS A 274 6.11 -0.32 16.14
N LEU A 275 7.18 -1.10 16.15
CA LEU A 275 7.23 -2.46 16.63
C LEU A 275 7.69 -2.45 18.10
N HIS A 276 6.84 -2.87 19.02
CA HIS A 276 7.17 -3.00 20.43
C HIS A 276 7.61 -4.42 20.71
N LEU A 277 8.72 -4.56 21.46
CA LEU A 277 9.27 -5.85 21.85
C LEU A 277 8.93 -6.18 23.30
N LYS A 278 8.85 -7.47 23.62
CA LYS A 278 8.49 -7.96 24.96
C LYS A 278 9.48 -7.55 26.06
N ASP A 279 10.72 -7.27 25.69
CA ASP A 279 11.78 -6.81 26.60
C ASP A 279 11.83 -5.27 26.78
N GLY A 280 10.85 -4.55 26.23
CA GLY A 280 10.74 -3.09 26.33
C GLY A 280 11.48 -2.30 25.25
N ARG A 281 12.26 -2.98 24.38
CA ARG A 281 12.86 -2.34 23.20
C ARG A 281 11.78 -2.03 22.16
N ARG A 282 12.09 -1.14 21.22
CA ARG A 282 11.18 -0.85 20.09
C ARG A 282 11.95 -0.50 18.81
N ILE A 283 11.30 -0.72 17.70
CA ILE A 283 11.80 -0.36 16.36
C ILE A 283 10.76 0.56 15.72
N GLU A 284 11.20 1.73 15.27
CA GLU A 284 10.34 2.69 14.56
C GLU A 284 10.81 2.84 13.12
N LEU A 285 9.89 2.71 12.17
CA LEU A 285 10.09 3.01 10.75
C LEU A 285 9.16 4.17 10.39
N LEU A 286 9.73 5.33 10.16
CA LEU A 286 8.99 6.57 9.90
C LEU A 286 9.39 7.16 8.56
N ARG A 287 8.46 7.87 7.88
CA ARG A 287 8.71 8.51 6.60
C ARG A 287 8.06 9.89 6.53
N SER A 288 8.76 10.85 5.93
CA SER A 288 8.23 12.11 5.46
C SER A 288 8.84 12.45 4.09
N GLY A 289 8.00 12.70 3.10
CA GLY A 289 8.43 12.90 1.72
C GLY A 289 9.27 11.72 1.21
N ASN A 290 10.48 12.00 0.74
CA ASN A 290 11.45 11.00 0.26
C ASN A 290 12.42 10.49 1.33
N LEU A 291 12.32 10.98 2.57
CA LEU A 291 13.17 10.55 3.67
C LEU A 291 12.48 9.49 4.51
N GLU A 292 13.19 8.41 4.79
CA GLU A 292 12.76 7.34 5.67
C GLU A 292 13.79 7.15 6.79
N TRP A 293 13.30 7.01 8.02
CA TRP A 293 14.12 6.81 9.22
C TRP A 293 13.77 5.48 9.85
N LEU A 294 14.80 4.74 10.23
CA LEU A 294 14.71 3.51 10.99
C LEU A 294 15.43 3.72 12.31
N HIS A 295 14.70 3.65 13.43
CA HIS A 295 15.23 3.81 14.76
C HIS A 295 15.06 2.53 15.56
N PHE A 296 16.13 2.06 16.17
CA PHE A 296 16.10 0.98 17.15
C PHE A 296 16.42 1.57 18.53
N HIS A 297 15.45 1.50 19.44
CA HIS A 297 15.59 1.94 20.81
C HIS A 297 15.91 0.74 21.70
N GLY A 298 17.19 0.59 22.04
CA GLY A 298 17.71 -0.46 22.91
C GLY A 298 17.96 0.05 24.33
N VAL A 299 18.41 -0.84 25.21
CA VAL A 299 18.80 -0.51 26.59
C VAL A 299 20.04 0.40 26.64
N ASP A 300 20.92 0.29 25.65
CA ASP A 300 22.16 1.05 25.52
C ASP A 300 22.00 2.37 24.73
N GLY A 301 20.77 2.77 24.45
CA GLY A 301 20.45 3.97 23.68
C GLY A 301 19.81 3.70 22.31
N MET A 302 19.72 4.76 21.51
CA MET A 302 19.10 4.73 20.20
C MET A 302 20.17 4.54 19.11
N ARG A 303 19.89 3.63 18.17
CA ARG A 303 20.60 3.48 16.89
C ARG A 303 19.67 3.93 15.78
N GLY A 304 20.21 4.67 14.82
CA GLY A 304 19.38 5.23 13.74
C GLY A 304 20.03 5.08 12.37
N TRP A 305 19.17 4.90 11.39
CA TRP A 305 19.55 4.90 9.97
C TRP A 305 18.57 5.74 9.18
N GLN A 306 19.04 6.27 8.08
CA GLN A 306 18.26 7.09 7.16
C GLN A 306 18.43 6.60 5.74
N HIS A 307 17.34 6.53 5.01
CA HIS A 307 17.29 6.28 3.58
C HIS A 307 16.61 7.45 2.86
N GLU A 308 17.10 7.80 1.68
CA GLU A 308 16.49 8.83 0.84
C GLU A 308 16.19 8.26 -0.54
N GLY A 309 14.92 8.30 -0.91
CA GLY A 309 14.48 7.86 -2.23
C GLY A 309 12.96 7.81 -2.38
N PRO A 310 12.48 7.88 -3.62
CA PRO A 310 11.06 7.70 -3.90
C PRO A 310 10.64 6.26 -3.62
N LEU A 311 9.62 6.07 -2.78
CA LEU A 311 9.13 4.74 -2.39
C LEU A 311 8.71 3.88 -3.60
N TYR A 312 8.12 4.49 -4.62
CA TYR A 312 7.75 3.79 -5.86
C TYR A 312 8.97 3.26 -6.63
N ARG A 313 10.13 3.92 -6.55
CA ARG A 313 11.36 3.38 -7.15
C ARG A 313 11.72 2.03 -6.53
N ASP A 314 11.69 1.94 -5.20
CA ASP A 314 12.04 0.72 -4.49
C ASP A 314 10.97 -0.37 -4.72
N CYS A 315 9.70 0.00 -4.73
CA CYS A 315 8.61 -0.91 -5.05
C CYS A 315 8.74 -1.49 -6.47
N ILE A 316 8.97 -0.66 -7.47
CA ILE A 316 9.11 -1.09 -8.87
C ILE A 316 10.35 -1.98 -9.05
N ALA A 317 11.46 -1.65 -8.40
CA ALA A 317 12.67 -2.48 -8.44
C ALA A 317 12.41 -3.88 -7.85
N GLN A 318 11.69 -3.96 -6.74
CA GLN A 318 11.41 -5.21 -6.03
C GLN A 318 10.26 -6.03 -6.66
N THR A 319 9.41 -5.43 -7.49
CA THR A 319 8.23 -6.08 -8.07
C THR A 319 8.25 -6.08 -9.59
N LEU A 320 7.94 -4.96 -10.21
CA LEU A 320 7.77 -4.83 -11.66
C LEU A 320 9.04 -5.16 -12.46
N LEU A 321 10.23 -4.89 -11.90
CA LEU A 321 11.52 -5.20 -12.52
C LEU A 321 12.16 -6.50 -11.98
N ALA A 322 11.58 -7.12 -10.97
CA ALA A 322 12.10 -8.36 -10.41
C ALA A 322 12.08 -9.50 -11.45
N PRO A 323 13.06 -10.43 -11.40
CA PRO A 323 13.05 -11.62 -12.25
C PRO A 323 11.80 -12.50 -12.02
N LEU A 324 11.35 -13.22 -13.05
CA LEU A 324 10.27 -14.21 -12.95
C LEU A 324 10.84 -15.63 -12.92
N PRO A 325 10.15 -16.59 -12.29
CA PRO A 325 8.99 -16.41 -11.40
C PRO A 325 9.42 -15.88 -10.04
N VAL A 326 8.55 -15.11 -9.37
CA VAL A 326 8.80 -14.67 -8.00
C VAL A 326 8.04 -15.59 -7.05
N ALA A 327 8.77 -16.40 -6.31
CA ALA A 327 8.20 -17.22 -5.28
C ALA A 327 7.53 -16.33 -4.21
N GLY A 328 6.34 -16.74 -3.75
CA GLY A 328 5.62 -16.05 -2.69
C GLY A 328 4.61 -14.98 -3.14
N TRP A 329 4.56 -14.57 -4.41
CA TRP A 329 3.61 -13.53 -4.85
C TRP A 329 2.14 -13.95 -4.74
N ALA A 330 1.83 -15.23 -4.91
CA ALA A 330 0.48 -15.74 -4.65
C ALA A 330 0.07 -15.52 -3.18
N GLY A 331 0.97 -15.73 -2.23
CA GLY A 331 0.74 -15.43 -0.81
C GLY A 331 0.57 -13.92 -0.55
N VAL A 332 1.38 -13.06 -1.21
CA VAL A 332 1.21 -11.60 -1.13
C VAL A 332 -0.17 -11.19 -1.62
N THR A 333 -0.60 -11.70 -2.77
CA THR A 333 -1.93 -11.40 -3.34
C THR A 333 -3.05 -11.90 -2.44
N ALA A 334 -2.92 -13.08 -1.86
CA ALA A 334 -3.90 -13.62 -0.91
C ALA A 334 -4.03 -12.72 0.34
N ARG A 335 -2.92 -12.24 0.92
CA ARG A 335 -2.94 -11.28 2.04
C ARG A 335 -3.61 -9.97 1.66
N ARG A 336 -3.28 -9.37 0.51
CA ARG A 336 -3.92 -8.12 0.03
C ARG A 336 -5.42 -8.30 -0.17
N LEU A 337 -5.85 -9.45 -0.70
CA LEU A 337 -7.27 -9.73 -0.90
C LEU A 337 -8.03 -9.87 0.43
N GLN A 338 -7.42 -10.55 1.41
CA GLN A 338 -7.97 -10.69 2.76
C GLN A 338 -8.09 -9.34 3.47
N GLU A 339 -7.09 -8.47 3.36
CA GLU A 339 -7.09 -7.12 3.92
C GLU A 339 -8.24 -6.28 3.37
N VAL A 340 -8.37 -6.26 2.05
CA VAL A 340 -9.45 -5.52 1.38
C VAL A 340 -10.83 -6.06 1.81
N ALA A 341 -11.01 -7.40 1.88
CA ALA A 341 -12.24 -8.01 2.35
C ALA A 341 -12.61 -7.53 3.76
N LEU A 342 -11.63 -7.55 4.67
CA LEU A 342 -11.84 -7.13 6.06
C LEU A 342 -12.16 -5.63 6.17
N LEU A 343 -11.41 -4.78 5.46
CA LEU A 343 -11.63 -3.33 5.48
C LEU A 343 -13.01 -2.95 4.89
N LEU A 344 -13.43 -3.59 3.81
CA LEU A 344 -14.78 -3.42 3.25
C LEU A 344 -15.87 -3.89 4.23
N SER A 345 -15.66 -5.02 4.91
CA SER A 345 -16.60 -5.51 5.94
C SER A 345 -16.72 -4.52 7.10
N LEU A 346 -15.60 -3.96 7.59
CA LEU A 346 -15.62 -2.93 8.62
C LEU A 346 -16.40 -1.69 8.19
N GLN A 347 -16.25 -1.25 6.95
CA GLN A 347 -17.03 -0.13 6.41
C GLN A 347 -18.54 -0.45 6.35
N GLN A 348 -18.92 -1.69 6.04
CA GLN A 348 -20.32 -2.11 6.07
C GLN A 348 -20.89 -2.18 7.51
N GLU A 349 -20.11 -2.75 8.44
CA GLU A 349 -20.51 -2.84 9.85
C GLU A 349 -20.75 -1.47 10.49
N LEU A 350 -19.90 -0.48 10.16
CA LEU A 350 -20.05 0.89 10.63
C LEU A 350 -21.40 1.50 10.21
N ARG A 351 -21.86 1.17 9.02
CA ARG A 351 -23.09 1.72 8.46
C ARG A 351 -24.34 0.93 8.83
N GLY A 352 -24.17 -0.26 9.39
CA GLY A 352 -25.26 -1.17 9.74
C GLY A 352 -25.80 -1.96 8.55
N PRO A 353 -26.70 -2.91 8.80
CA PRO A 353 -27.36 -3.66 7.73
C PRO A 353 -28.18 -2.70 6.86
N HIS A 354 -28.14 -2.96 5.57
CA HIS A 354 -29.05 -2.34 4.62
C HIS A 354 -30.47 -2.84 4.83
#